data_394f548dc7a73afefc5a5505c14fc2c3
#
_entry.id   394f548dc7a73afefc5a5505c14fc2c3
#
_cell.length_a   1.000
_cell.length_b   1.000
_cell.length_c   1.000
_cell.angle_alpha   90.00
_cell.angle_beta   90.00
_cell.angle_gamma   90.00
#
_symmetry.space_group_name_H-M   'P 1'
#
loop_
_entity.id
_entity.type
_entity.pdbx_description
1 polymer ?
#
loop_
_entity_poly.entity_id
_entity_poly.type
_entity_poly.pdbx_seq_one_letter_code
_entity_poly.pdbx_strand_id
1 'polypeptide(L)'
;MHTLPMSKRFILFDHDGVLVETEPWYYEATRLAVASLGVELDLTSYLQDMATGGTAWEQARSKGASDADVVRQRDYRNQLYQEFLRTRDIEIQHVGETLDALSRNYQMAIVTTARKPDFVLIHEDRDIVRHMDFVLANGDYARAKPAPDPYLTALERFGADKGAAIVVEDSERGLRAAVAAGIDCVVVANSFTKGQDLSAATWHIDALTELPALLTSL
;
A
#
# COMPACT_ATOMS: atom_id res chain seq x y z
N MET A 1 8.12 23.99 -27.72
CA MET A 1 7.49 22.73 -28.14
C MET A 1 6.56 22.30 -27.02
N HIS A 2 5.24 22.42 -27.19
CA HIS A 2 4.29 21.81 -26.27
C HIS A 2 4.29 20.32 -26.61
N THR A 3 4.94 19.52 -25.75
CA THR A 3 4.72 18.06 -25.76
C THR A 3 3.28 17.83 -25.38
N LEU A 4 2.51 17.19 -26.26
CA LEU A 4 1.18 16.70 -25.93
C LEU A 4 1.30 15.81 -24.68
N PRO A 5 0.36 15.87 -23.74
CA PRO A 5 0.39 14.98 -22.57
C PRO A 5 0.44 13.54 -23.08
N MET A 6 1.41 12.77 -22.58
CA MET A 6 1.49 11.35 -22.91
C MET A 6 0.28 10.67 -22.26
N SER A 7 -0.49 9.93 -23.04
CA SER A 7 -1.60 9.15 -22.49
C SER A 7 -1.08 8.14 -21.47
N LYS A 8 -1.75 8.03 -20.32
CA LYS A 8 -1.42 7.02 -19.30
C LYS A 8 -1.61 5.62 -19.89
N ARG A 9 -0.64 4.76 -19.67
CA ARG A 9 -0.64 3.38 -20.18
C ARG A 9 -0.37 2.35 -19.09
N PHE A 10 0.22 2.78 -17.98
CA PHE A 10 0.65 1.92 -16.89
C PHE A 10 0.01 2.37 -15.59
N ILE A 11 -0.56 1.43 -14.84
CA ILE A 11 -1.13 1.71 -13.52
C ILE A 11 -0.32 0.93 -12.47
N LEU A 12 0.20 1.63 -11.49
CA LEU A 12 0.95 1.09 -10.38
C LEU A 12 0.08 1.17 -9.12
N PHE A 13 -0.55 0.08 -8.76
CA PHE A 13 -1.41 0.02 -7.58
C PHE A 13 -0.61 -0.22 -6.31
N ASP A 14 -0.85 0.56 -5.28
CA ASP A 14 -0.67 0.04 -3.94
C ASP A 14 -1.67 -1.11 -3.68
N HIS A 15 -1.48 -1.82 -2.61
CA HIS A 15 -2.22 -3.03 -2.31
C HIS A 15 -3.16 -2.87 -1.12
N ASP A 16 -2.57 -2.57 0.04
CA ASP A 16 -3.27 -2.47 1.31
C ASP A 16 -4.02 -1.12 1.37
N GLY A 17 -5.33 -1.14 1.59
CA GLY A 17 -6.19 0.04 1.55
C GLY A 17 -6.67 0.46 0.14
N VAL A 18 -6.14 -0.16 -0.93
CA VAL A 18 -6.53 0.10 -2.33
C VAL A 18 -7.23 -1.10 -2.97
N LEU A 19 -6.63 -2.28 -2.87
CA LEU A 19 -7.14 -3.52 -3.48
C LEU A 19 -7.71 -4.49 -2.44
N VAL A 20 -7.24 -4.40 -1.21
CA VAL A 20 -7.71 -5.17 -0.04
C VAL A 20 -7.65 -4.29 1.21
N GLU A 21 -8.55 -4.50 2.17
CA GLU A 21 -8.62 -3.76 3.44
C GLU A 21 -7.94 -4.55 4.55
N THR A 22 -6.63 -4.39 4.70
CA THR A 22 -5.82 -5.19 5.64
C THR A 22 -5.22 -4.38 6.78
N GLU A 23 -5.10 -3.06 6.64
CA GLU A 23 -4.46 -2.19 7.64
C GLU A 23 -5.10 -2.24 9.03
N PRO A 24 -6.45 -2.28 9.19
CA PRO A 24 -7.05 -2.43 10.51
C PRO A 24 -6.59 -3.69 11.25
N TRP A 25 -6.38 -4.78 10.53
CA TRP A 25 -5.95 -6.06 11.09
C TRP A 25 -4.46 -6.07 11.40
N TYR A 26 -3.65 -5.39 10.59
CA TYR A 26 -2.23 -5.21 10.89
C TYR A 26 -2.01 -4.33 12.12
N TYR A 27 -2.79 -3.26 12.25
CA TYR A 27 -2.83 -2.44 13.47
C TYR A 27 -3.19 -3.30 14.70
N GLU A 28 -4.30 -4.03 14.63
CA GLU A 28 -4.78 -4.83 15.76
C GLU A 28 -3.77 -5.91 16.18
N ALA A 29 -3.18 -6.62 15.21
CA ALA A 29 -2.11 -7.57 15.49
C ALA A 29 -0.89 -6.92 16.15
N THR A 30 -0.52 -5.73 15.69
CA THR A 30 0.60 -4.95 16.27
C THR A 30 0.26 -4.51 17.67
N ARG A 31 -0.93 -3.96 17.90
CA ARG A 31 -1.41 -3.51 19.20
C ARG A 31 -1.37 -4.63 20.24
N LEU A 32 -1.85 -5.81 19.89
CA LEU A 32 -1.83 -6.98 20.77
C LEU A 32 -0.41 -7.45 21.08
N ALA A 33 0.48 -7.43 20.09
CA ALA A 33 1.85 -7.89 20.29
C ALA A 33 2.66 -6.92 21.17
N VAL A 34 2.56 -5.59 20.96
CA VAL A 34 3.33 -4.63 21.75
C VAL A 34 2.78 -4.42 23.15
N ALA A 35 1.52 -4.78 23.40
CA ALA A 35 0.92 -4.70 24.74
C ALA A 35 1.70 -5.51 25.79
N SER A 36 2.24 -6.69 25.39
CA SER A 36 3.07 -7.52 26.28
C SER A 36 4.43 -6.88 26.60
N LEU A 37 4.84 -5.87 25.87
CA LEU A 37 6.04 -5.06 26.09
C LEU A 37 5.73 -3.73 26.82
N GLY A 38 4.52 -3.58 27.38
CA GLY A 38 4.10 -2.40 28.11
C GLY A 38 3.78 -1.18 27.24
N VAL A 39 3.56 -1.38 25.93
CA VAL A 39 3.13 -0.31 25.02
C VAL A 39 1.61 -0.35 24.85
N GLU A 40 0.96 0.75 25.19
CA GLU A 40 -0.45 1.00 24.86
C GLU A 40 -0.48 1.74 23.51
N LEU A 41 -0.73 1.00 22.45
CA LEU A 41 -0.78 1.53 21.10
C LEU A 41 -2.22 1.92 20.76
N ASP A 42 -2.52 3.21 20.73
CA ASP A 42 -3.77 3.71 20.19
C ASP A 42 -3.67 3.95 18.67
N LEU A 43 -4.82 4.05 18.01
CA LEU A 43 -4.90 4.19 16.56
C LEU A 43 -4.25 5.50 16.07
N THR A 44 -4.40 6.60 16.81
CA THR A 44 -3.85 7.90 16.43
C THR A 44 -2.33 7.84 16.39
N SER A 45 -1.70 7.30 17.45
CA SER A 45 -0.25 7.09 17.51
C SER A 45 0.25 6.17 16.42
N TYR A 46 -0.50 5.09 16.13
CA TYR A 46 -0.16 4.16 15.06
C TYR A 46 -0.16 4.83 13.67
N LEU A 47 -1.20 5.60 13.36
CA LEU A 47 -1.30 6.33 12.09
C LEU A 47 -0.22 7.41 11.95
N GLN A 48 0.12 8.08 13.03
CA GLN A 48 1.23 9.04 13.07
C GLN A 48 2.58 8.35 12.81
N ASP A 49 2.83 7.20 13.45
CA ASP A 49 4.03 6.40 13.22
C ASP A 49 4.12 5.95 11.74
N MET A 50 3.01 5.53 11.14
CA MET A 50 2.97 5.17 9.71
C MET A 50 3.36 6.34 8.80
N ALA A 51 2.84 7.54 9.07
CA ALA A 51 3.11 8.73 8.26
C ALA A 51 4.57 9.22 8.40
N THR A 52 5.14 9.15 9.62
CA THR A 52 6.48 9.69 9.94
C THR A 52 7.61 8.67 9.83
N GLY A 53 7.29 7.37 9.68
CA GLY A 53 8.27 6.28 9.65
C GLY A 53 8.69 5.80 11.05
N GLY A 54 8.00 6.24 12.11
CA GLY A 54 8.14 5.71 13.46
C GLY A 54 7.58 4.29 13.60
N THR A 55 7.80 3.67 14.74
CA THR A 55 7.25 2.34 15.00
C THR A 55 6.92 2.12 16.47
N ALA A 56 5.86 1.37 16.74
CA ALA A 56 5.54 0.91 18.11
C ALA A 56 6.67 0.09 18.76
N TRP A 57 7.56 -0.48 17.94
CA TRP A 57 8.74 -1.23 18.43
C TRP A 57 9.80 -0.34 19.01
N GLU A 58 9.96 0.89 18.53
CA GLU A 58 10.84 1.89 19.12
C GLU A 58 10.30 2.36 20.48
N GLN A 59 8.98 2.52 20.60
CA GLN A 59 8.33 2.77 21.88
C GLN A 59 8.58 1.63 22.89
N ALA A 60 8.50 0.36 22.44
CA ALA A 60 8.81 -0.80 23.28
C ALA A 60 10.26 -0.78 23.77
N ARG A 61 11.23 -0.48 22.88
CA ARG A 61 12.64 -0.35 23.26
C ARG A 61 12.85 0.79 24.28
N SER A 62 12.23 1.94 24.09
CA SER A 62 12.32 3.05 25.03
C SER A 62 11.77 2.71 26.43
N LYS A 63 10.87 1.72 26.51
CA LYS A 63 10.35 1.16 27.77
C LYS A 63 11.17 -0.01 28.32
N GLY A 64 12.31 -0.33 27.70
CA GLY A 64 13.26 -1.32 28.21
C GLY A 64 13.11 -2.72 27.58
N ALA A 65 12.30 -2.89 26.53
CA ALA A 65 12.23 -4.16 25.81
C ALA A 65 13.57 -4.48 25.13
N SER A 66 14.08 -5.70 25.31
CA SER A 66 15.27 -6.15 24.61
C SER A 66 15.01 -6.41 23.12
N ASP A 67 16.07 -6.42 22.30
CA ASP A 67 15.93 -6.77 20.89
C ASP A 67 15.37 -8.20 20.69
N ALA A 68 15.70 -9.12 21.59
CA ALA A 68 15.16 -10.49 21.57
C ALA A 68 13.64 -10.49 21.84
N ASP A 69 13.16 -9.64 22.78
CA ASP A 69 11.73 -9.49 23.02
C ASP A 69 11.01 -8.89 21.83
N VAL A 70 11.58 -7.86 21.22
CA VAL A 70 11.02 -7.23 20.01
C VAL A 70 10.93 -8.22 18.86
N VAL A 71 11.97 -9.03 18.60
CA VAL A 71 11.95 -10.06 17.55
C VAL A 71 10.83 -11.07 17.83
N ARG A 72 10.77 -11.60 19.04
CA ARG A 72 9.73 -12.58 19.44
C ARG A 72 8.31 -12.02 19.27
N GLN A 73 8.09 -10.76 19.66
CA GLN A 73 6.77 -10.14 19.54
C GLN A 73 6.43 -9.74 18.10
N ARG A 74 7.42 -9.44 17.27
CA ARG A 74 7.20 -9.30 15.82
C ARG A 74 6.77 -10.60 15.16
N ASP A 75 7.35 -11.71 15.55
CA ASP A 75 6.95 -13.04 15.04
C ASP A 75 5.54 -13.38 15.50
N TYR A 76 5.19 -13.10 16.76
CA TYR A 76 3.84 -13.25 17.26
C TYR A 76 2.84 -12.35 16.51
N ARG A 77 3.16 -11.07 16.28
CA ARG A 77 2.36 -10.16 15.46
C ARG A 77 2.11 -10.74 14.05
N ASN A 78 3.16 -11.29 13.42
CA ASN A 78 3.02 -11.88 12.10
C ASN A 78 2.06 -13.08 12.09
N GLN A 79 2.10 -13.92 13.13
CA GLN A 79 1.18 -15.04 13.27
C GLN A 79 -0.27 -14.57 13.47
N LEU A 80 -0.49 -13.61 14.36
CA LEU A 80 -1.81 -13.00 14.57
C LEU A 80 -2.37 -12.37 13.30
N TYR A 81 -1.53 -11.61 12.59
CA TYR A 81 -1.94 -10.96 11.35
C TYR A 81 -2.35 -11.99 10.30
N GLN A 82 -1.59 -13.07 10.13
CA GLN A 82 -1.96 -14.16 9.21
C GLN A 82 -3.24 -14.89 9.64
N GLU A 83 -3.51 -15.00 10.94
CA GLU A 83 -4.79 -15.51 11.43
C GLU A 83 -5.95 -14.57 11.05
N PHE A 84 -5.77 -13.26 11.22
CA PHE A 84 -6.76 -12.28 10.81
C PHE A 84 -7.00 -12.28 9.29
N LEU A 85 -5.96 -12.38 8.49
CA LEU A 85 -6.08 -12.48 7.03
C LEU A 85 -6.91 -13.70 6.58
N ARG A 86 -6.92 -14.79 7.33
CA ARG A 86 -7.74 -15.99 7.07
C ARG A 86 -9.16 -15.90 7.57
N THR A 87 -9.42 -15.12 8.62
CA THR A 87 -10.67 -15.16 9.38
C THR A 87 -11.50 -13.89 9.29
N ARG A 88 -10.91 -12.80 8.82
CA ARG A 88 -11.57 -11.50 8.74
C ARG A 88 -11.87 -11.14 7.29
N ASP A 89 -12.91 -10.36 7.13
CA ASP A 89 -13.20 -9.77 5.82
C ASP A 89 -12.16 -8.68 5.52
N ILE A 90 -11.55 -8.80 4.34
CA ILE A 90 -10.57 -7.86 3.79
C ILE A 90 -10.94 -7.45 2.36
N GLU A 91 -12.20 -7.67 1.96
CA GLU A 91 -12.66 -7.33 0.63
C GLU A 91 -12.99 -5.85 0.52
N ILE A 92 -12.48 -5.22 -0.55
CA ILE A 92 -12.96 -3.92 -1.03
C ILE A 92 -13.90 -4.19 -2.20
N GLN A 93 -15.12 -3.67 -2.08
CA GLN A 93 -16.18 -3.92 -3.06
C GLN A 93 -15.80 -3.46 -4.46
N HIS A 94 -16.18 -4.24 -5.47
CA HIS A 94 -16.02 -3.93 -6.90
C HIS A 94 -14.57 -3.82 -7.41
N VAL A 95 -13.56 -4.22 -6.64
CA VAL A 95 -12.16 -4.22 -7.08
C VAL A 95 -11.98 -5.09 -8.32
N GLY A 96 -12.46 -6.34 -8.28
CA GLY A 96 -12.31 -7.28 -9.41
C GLY A 96 -12.92 -6.76 -10.71
N GLU A 97 -14.13 -6.20 -10.64
CA GLU A 97 -14.84 -5.63 -11.80
C GLU A 97 -14.08 -4.40 -12.37
N THR A 98 -13.55 -3.57 -11.49
CA THR A 98 -12.76 -2.39 -11.88
C THR A 98 -11.46 -2.79 -12.55
N LEU A 99 -10.74 -3.78 -12.00
CA LEU A 99 -9.50 -4.29 -12.58
C LEU A 99 -9.76 -4.97 -13.94
N ASP A 100 -10.87 -5.71 -14.09
CA ASP A 100 -11.27 -6.31 -15.35
C ASP A 100 -11.51 -5.25 -16.45
N ALA A 101 -12.16 -4.15 -16.09
CA ALA A 101 -12.37 -3.03 -17.02
C ALA A 101 -11.06 -2.35 -17.42
N LEU A 102 -10.16 -2.11 -16.47
CA LEU A 102 -8.88 -1.44 -16.68
C LEU A 102 -7.89 -2.30 -17.48
N SER A 103 -7.85 -3.62 -17.26
CA SER A 103 -6.91 -4.54 -17.90
C SER A 103 -7.04 -4.59 -19.44
N ARG A 104 -8.15 -4.12 -19.98
CA ARG A 104 -8.39 -4.05 -21.44
C ARG A 104 -7.55 -2.98 -22.14
N ASN A 105 -7.15 -1.94 -21.41
CA ASN A 105 -6.48 -0.76 -21.97
C ASN A 105 -5.17 -0.40 -21.29
N TYR A 106 -4.90 -0.95 -20.09
CA TYR A 106 -3.73 -0.59 -19.29
C TYR A 106 -2.93 -1.83 -18.90
N GLN A 107 -1.62 -1.68 -18.86
CA GLN A 107 -0.73 -2.61 -18.16
C GLN A 107 -0.70 -2.25 -16.68
N MET A 108 -0.78 -3.24 -15.81
CA MET A 108 -0.99 -3.01 -14.38
C MET A 108 0.00 -3.80 -13.55
N ALA A 109 0.45 -3.20 -12.45
CA ALA A 109 1.29 -3.88 -11.48
C ALA A 109 0.86 -3.52 -10.05
N ILE A 110 1.03 -4.48 -9.13
CA ILE A 110 0.96 -4.21 -7.69
C ILE A 110 2.35 -3.84 -7.19
N VAL A 111 2.43 -2.77 -6.41
CA VAL A 111 3.66 -2.26 -5.79
C VAL A 111 3.40 -2.04 -4.29
N THR A 112 3.67 -3.06 -3.48
CA THR A 112 3.31 -3.11 -2.06
C THR A 112 4.52 -3.23 -1.14
N THR A 113 4.38 -2.77 0.10
CA THR A 113 5.33 -3.03 1.18
C THR A 113 4.98 -4.28 2.00
N ALA A 114 3.93 -5.00 1.64
CA ALA A 114 3.55 -6.26 2.26
C ALA A 114 4.68 -7.30 2.18
N ARG A 115 4.79 -8.12 3.21
CA ARG A 115 5.70 -9.26 3.20
C ARG A 115 5.20 -10.31 2.21
N LYS A 116 6.11 -10.94 1.46
CA LYS A 116 5.75 -11.98 0.48
C LYS A 116 4.86 -13.10 1.04
N PRO A 117 5.11 -13.67 2.24
CA PRO A 117 4.22 -14.68 2.80
C PRO A 117 2.80 -14.18 3.07
N ASP A 118 2.65 -12.93 3.52
CA ASP A 118 1.35 -12.33 3.79
C ASP A 118 0.61 -12.03 2.48
N PHE A 119 1.32 -11.51 1.48
CA PHE A 119 0.78 -11.29 0.13
C PHE A 119 0.27 -12.59 -0.51
N VAL A 120 1.05 -13.67 -0.44
CA VAL A 120 0.63 -14.98 -0.97
C VAL A 120 -0.64 -15.45 -0.29
N LEU A 121 -0.71 -15.36 1.05
CA LEU A 121 -1.87 -15.76 1.82
C LEU A 121 -3.14 -14.95 1.45
N ILE A 122 -3.00 -13.63 1.28
CA ILE A 122 -4.10 -12.75 0.88
C ILE A 122 -4.70 -13.20 -0.45
N HIS A 123 -3.88 -13.71 -1.37
CA HIS A 123 -4.29 -14.04 -2.73
C HIS A 123 -4.52 -15.54 -3.00
N GLU A 124 -4.48 -16.41 -1.98
CA GLU A 124 -4.75 -17.86 -2.16
C GLU A 124 -6.11 -18.11 -2.83
N ASP A 125 -7.14 -17.31 -2.45
CA ASP A 125 -8.52 -17.46 -2.94
C ASP A 125 -9.04 -16.19 -3.65
N ARG A 126 -8.16 -15.31 -4.16
CA ARG A 126 -8.54 -14.05 -4.81
C ARG A 126 -7.93 -13.90 -6.20
N ASP A 127 -8.76 -13.49 -7.14
CA ASP A 127 -8.39 -13.37 -8.56
C ASP A 127 -7.74 -12.02 -8.93
N ILE A 128 -7.38 -11.17 -7.96
CA ILE A 128 -6.84 -9.82 -8.22
C ILE A 128 -5.55 -9.89 -9.04
N VAL A 129 -4.64 -10.80 -8.68
CA VAL A 129 -3.30 -10.90 -9.27
C VAL A 129 -3.33 -11.27 -10.75
N ARG A 130 -4.38 -11.95 -11.23
CA ARG A 130 -4.52 -12.33 -12.65
C ARG A 130 -4.56 -11.14 -13.61
N HIS A 131 -4.92 -9.95 -13.10
CA HIS A 131 -5.00 -8.71 -13.88
C HIS A 131 -3.66 -7.97 -13.96
N MET A 132 -2.63 -8.45 -13.25
CA MET A 132 -1.35 -7.77 -13.10
C MET A 132 -0.29 -8.40 -13.99
N ASP A 133 0.50 -7.56 -14.67
CA ASP A 133 1.68 -8.01 -15.41
C ASP A 133 2.76 -8.53 -14.45
N PHE A 134 2.85 -7.93 -13.25
CA PHE A 134 3.72 -8.39 -12.16
C PHE A 134 3.33 -7.78 -10.81
N VAL A 135 3.99 -8.30 -9.77
CA VAL A 135 3.92 -7.79 -8.40
C VAL A 135 5.33 -7.48 -7.92
N LEU A 136 5.49 -6.34 -7.24
CA LEU A 136 6.65 -6.00 -6.42
C LEU A 136 6.22 -5.94 -4.97
N ALA A 137 6.81 -6.81 -4.14
CA ALA A 137 6.57 -6.88 -2.70
C ALA A 137 7.84 -6.55 -1.91
N ASN A 138 7.76 -6.55 -0.61
CA ASN A 138 8.91 -6.29 0.26
C ASN A 138 10.10 -7.21 -0.09
N GLY A 139 11.24 -6.60 -0.38
CA GLY A 139 12.47 -7.26 -0.80
C GLY A 139 12.73 -7.24 -2.32
N ASP A 140 11.81 -6.72 -3.14
CA ASP A 140 11.99 -6.60 -4.59
C ASP A 140 12.56 -5.23 -5.01
N TYR A 141 12.78 -4.33 -4.07
CA TYR A 141 13.34 -2.98 -4.24
C TYR A 141 14.27 -2.64 -3.07
N ALA A 142 15.12 -1.64 -3.23
CA ALA A 142 16.18 -1.33 -2.26
C ALA A 142 15.63 -0.70 -0.96
N ARG A 143 14.74 0.29 -1.07
CA ARG A 143 14.14 1.00 0.06
C ARG A 143 12.62 1.03 -0.09
N ALA A 144 11.91 0.77 1.01
CA ALA A 144 10.45 0.82 1.02
C ALA A 144 9.92 2.28 0.97
N LYS A 145 8.63 2.45 0.61
CA LYS A 145 7.90 3.70 0.76
C LYS A 145 8.16 4.31 2.15
N PRO A 146 8.43 5.60 2.29
CA PRO A 146 8.21 6.68 1.34
C PRO A 146 9.35 6.92 0.34
N ALA A 147 10.39 6.06 0.26
CA ALA A 147 11.38 6.16 -0.79
C ALA A 147 10.74 5.85 -2.16
N PRO A 148 11.24 6.46 -3.27
CA PRO A 148 10.66 6.27 -4.60
C PRO A 148 10.98 4.90 -5.22
N ASP A 149 11.90 4.14 -4.61
CA ASP A 149 12.49 2.92 -5.15
C ASP A 149 11.44 1.90 -5.64
N PRO A 150 10.31 1.62 -4.91
CA PRO A 150 9.31 0.66 -5.37
C PRO A 150 8.70 1.06 -6.72
N TYR A 151 8.32 2.33 -6.87
CA TYR A 151 7.71 2.84 -8.09
C TYR A 151 8.71 3.00 -9.23
N LEU A 152 9.95 3.41 -8.94
CA LEU A 152 11.02 3.46 -9.94
C LEU A 152 11.37 2.06 -10.46
N THR A 153 11.41 1.06 -9.58
CA THR A 153 11.61 -0.35 -9.98
C THR A 153 10.47 -0.86 -10.86
N ALA A 154 9.21 -0.44 -10.58
CA ALA A 154 8.08 -0.80 -11.41
C ALA A 154 8.16 -0.16 -12.80
N LEU A 155 8.55 1.13 -12.90
CA LEU A 155 8.78 1.79 -14.18
C LEU A 155 9.87 1.11 -14.99
N GLU A 156 11.00 0.78 -14.36
CA GLU A 156 12.10 0.07 -15.01
C GLU A 156 11.62 -1.29 -15.56
N ARG A 157 10.84 -2.03 -14.78
CA ARG A 157 10.34 -3.34 -15.19
C ARG A 157 9.36 -3.27 -16.35
N PHE A 158 8.57 -2.20 -16.46
CA PHE A 158 7.73 -1.93 -17.62
C PHE A 158 8.49 -1.33 -18.80
N GLY A 159 9.71 -0.83 -18.61
CA GLY A 159 10.39 0.00 -19.60
C GLY A 159 9.63 1.30 -19.89
N ALA A 160 8.99 1.88 -18.88
CA ALA A 160 8.04 2.98 -19.00
C ALA A 160 8.63 4.31 -18.53
N ASP A 161 8.26 5.38 -19.23
CA ASP A 161 8.48 6.74 -18.75
C ASP A 161 7.48 7.11 -17.66
N LYS A 162 7.92 7.89 -16.68
CA LYS A 162 7.08 8.34 -15.56
C LYS A 162 5.80 9.06 -16.00
N GLY A 163 5.83 9.81 -17.11
CA GLY A 163 4.67 10.50 -17.66
C GLY A 163 3.59 9.55 -18.21
N ALA A 164 3.96 8.32 -18.61
CA ALA A 164 3.05 7.31 -19.11
C ALA A 164 2.44 6.43 -17.99
N ALA A 165 2.89 6.59 -16.75
CA ALA A 165 2.40 5.85 -15.60
C ALA A 165 1.54 6.71 -14.68
N ILE A 166 0.73 6.03 -13.85
CA ILE A 166 -0.02 6.62 -12.76
C ILE A 166 0.05 5.68 -11.57
N VAL A 167 0.19 6.25 -10.38
CA VAL A 167 0.14 5.52 -9.11
C VAL A 167 -1.26 5.63 -8.53
N VAL A 168 -1.77 4.56 -7.92
CA VAL A 168 -3.01 4.54 -7.15
C VAL A 168 -2.67 4.15 -5.72
N GLU A 169 -2.98 5.02 -4.77
CA GLU A 169 -2.57 4.96 -3.37
C GLU A 169 -3.71 5.37 -2.44
N ASP A 170 -3.57 5.08 -1.14
CA ASP A 170 -4.48 5.55 -0.10
C ASP A 170 -3.76 6.30 1.03
N SER A 171 -2.43 6.22 1.10
CA SER A 171 -1.62 6.65 2.25
C SER A 171 -0.67 7.80 1.92
N GLU A 172 -0.37 8.64 2.94
CA GLU A 172 0.65 9.69 2.83
C GLU A 172 2.03 9.13 2.49
N ARG A 173 2.39 8.00 3.09
CA ARG A 173 3.68 7.34 2.86
C ARG A 173 3.84 6.92 1.39
N GLY A 174 2.82 6.34 0.82
CA GLY A 174 2.83 5.92 -0.57
C GLY A 174 2.72 7.09 -1.55
N LEU A 175 1.89 8.08 -1.24
CA LEU A 175 1.83 9.34 -2.00
C LEU A 175 3.20 10.03 -2.07
N ARG A 176 3.91 10.13 -0.93
CA ARG A 176 5.28 10.69 -0.90
C ARG A 176 6.25 9.90 -1.77
N ALA A 177 6.11 8.58 -1.83
CA ALA A 177 6.93 7.74 -2.71
C ALA A 177 6.64 8.03 -4.20
N ALA A 178 5.36 8.18 -4.58
CA ALA A 178 4.95 8.52 -5.95
C ALA A 178 5.45 9.90 -6.36
N VAL A 179 5.28 10.91 -5.50
CA VAL A 179 5.79 12.28 -5.72
C VAL A 179 7.31 12.28 -5.86
N ALA A 180 8.03 11.56 -5.00
CA ALA A 180 9.49 11.45 -5.08
C ALA A 180 9.97 10.73 -6.34
N ALA A 181 9.17 9.79 -6.88
CA ALA A 181 9.43 9.16 -8.19
C ALA A 181 9.08 10.08 -9.37
N GLY A 182 8.36 11.17 -9.14
CA GLY A 182 7.87 12.10 -10.15
C GLY A 182 6.75 11.50 -11.02
N ILE A 183 5.92 10.65 -10.44
CA ILE A 183 4.78 10.00 -11.09
C ILE A 183 3.49 10.61 -10.54
N ASP A 184 2.54 10.90 -11.42
CA ASP A 184 1.20 11.34 -11.01
C ASP A 184 0.52 10.30 -10.13
N CYS A 185 -0.16 10.78 -9.09
CA CYS A 185 -0.81 9.91 -8.10
C CYS A 185 -2.29 10.22 -7.96
N VAL A 186 -3.11 9.19 -8.06
CA VAL A 186 -4.52 9.19 -7.63
C VAL A 186 -4.58 8.64 -6.22
N VAL A 187 -5.17 9.39 -5.31
CA VAL A 187 -5.47 8.91 -3.96
C VAL A 187 -6.91 8.46 -3.89
N VAL A 188 -7.12 7.22 -3.45
CA VAL A 188 -8.43 6.66 -3.13
C VAL A 188 -8.76 6.95 -1.68
N ALA A 189 -9.95 7.48 -1.41
CA ALA A 189 -10.39 7.75 -0.06
C ALA A 189 -10.45 6.46 0.77
N ASN A 190 -9.80 6.47 1.94
CA ASN A 190 -9.81 5.37 2.87
C ASN A 190 -10.07 5.90 4.28
N SER A 191 -11.00 5.28 5.00
CA SER A 191 -11.38 5.73 6.35
C SER A 191 -10.23 5.56 7.35
N PHE A 192 -9.35 4.58 7.14
CA PHE A 192 -8.22 4.30 8.03
C PHE A 192 -7.11 5.34 7.88
N THR A 193 -6.87 5.84 6.67
CA THR A 193 -5.85 6.87 6.39
C THR A 193 -6.40 8.29 6.41
N LYS A 194 -7.70 8.47 6.71
CA LYS A 194 -8.36 9.78 6.86
C LYS A 194 -7.69 10.61 7.96
N GLY A 195 -7.02 11.67 7.61
CA GLY A 195 -6.30 12.55 8.53
C GLY A 195 -4.80 12.63 8.26
N GLN A 196 -4.32 11.83 7.33
CA GLN A 196 -2.98 11.97 6.76
C GLN A 196 -2.94 13.14 5.75
N ASP A 197 -1.76 13.70 5.50
CA ASP A 197 -1.60 14.76 4.50
C ASP A 197 -1.52 14.16 3.10
N LEU A 198 -2.63 14.24 2.38
CA LEU A 198 -2.77 13.75 1.01
C LEU A 198 -2.83 14.89 -0.01
N SER A 199 -2.50 16.13 0.39
CA SER A 199 -2.63 17.34 -0.44
C SER A 199 -1.73 17.35 -1.69
N ALA A 200 -0.65 16.56 -1.71
CA ALA A 200 0.24 16.44 -2.86
C ALA A 200 -0.26 15.50 -3.97
N ALA A 201 -1.42 14.86 -3.79
CA ALA A 201 -2.01 14.00 -4.81
C ALA A 201 -2.41 14.79 -6.07
N THR A 202 -2.23 14.17 -7.23
CA THR A 202 -2.65 14.79 -8.51
C THR A 202 -4.17 14.76 -8.63
N TRP A 203 -4.79 13.67 -8.19
CA TRP A 203 -6.26 13.50 -8.15
C TRP A 203 -6.70 12.75 -6.89
N HIS A 204 -7.94 12.98 -6.49
CA HIS A 204 -8.63 12.26 -5.43
C HIS A 204 -9.89 11.62 -5.98
N ILE A 205 -10.16 10.39 -5.57
CA ILE A 205 -11.40 9.66 -5.85
C ILE A 205 -11.96 9.08 -4.56
N ASP A 206 -13.26 8.95 -4.47
CA ASP A 206 -13.93 8.41 -3.29
C ASP A 206 -13.94 6.88 -3.27
N ALA A 207 -13.87 6.25 -4.45
CA ALA A 207 -13.82 4.80 -4.60
C ALA A 207 -13.01 4.41 -5.84
N LEU A 208 -12.41 3.21 -5.81
CA LEU A 208 -11.63 2.68 -6.93
C LEU A 208 -12.46 2.57 -8.23
N THR A 209 -13.77 2.40 -8.11
CA THR A 209 -14.70 2.36 -9.24
C THR A 209 -14.73 3.62 -10.09
N GLU A 210 -14.24 4.75 -9.59
CA GLU A 210 -14.17 6.01 -10.34
C GLU A 210 -12.93 6.10 -11.23
N LEU A 211 -11.91 5.27 -10.96
CA LEU A 211 -10.63 5.31 -11.67
C LEU A 211 -10.76 5.15 -13.20
N PRO A 212 -11.61 4.24 -13.76
CA PRO A 212 -11.76 4.12 -15.21
C PRO A 212 -12.28 5.41 -15.87
N ALA A 213 -13.23 6.09 -15.24
CA ALA A 213 -13.78 7.35 -15.76
C ALA A 213 -12.73 8.48 -15.68
N LEU A 214 -12.00 8.58 -14.58
CA LEU A 214 -10.91 9.53 -14.43
C LEU A 214 -9.86 9.33 -15.54
N LEU A 215 -9.37 8.11 -15.74
CA LEU A 215 -8.32 7.81 -16.73
C LEU A 215 -8.77 8.07 -18.18
N THR A 216 -10.07 7.94 -18.46
CA THR A 216 -10.62 8.24 -19.78
C THR A 216 -10.64 9.75 -20.05
N SER A 217 -10.60 10.59 -19.03
CA SER A 217 -10.61 12.06 -19.12
C SER A 217 -9.21 12.66 -19.25
N LEU A 218 -8.14 11.89 -19.11
CA LEU A 218 -6.72 12.34 -19.20
C LEU A 218 -6.17 12.16 -20.60
#